data_0e555c67c7be95c0a7dfee0d6066bbe5
#
_entry.id   0e555c67c7be95c0a7dfee0d6066bbe5
#
_cell.length_a   1.000
_cell.length_b   1.000
_cell.length_c   1.000
_cell.angle_alpha   90.00
_cell.angle_beta   90.00
_cell.angle_gamma   90.00
#
_symmetry.space_group_name_H-M   'P 1'
#
loop_
_entity.id
_entity.type
_entity.pdbx_description
1 polymer ?
#
loop_
_entity_poly.entity_id
_entity_poly.type
_entity_poly.pdbx_seq_one_letter_code
_entity_poly.pdbx_strand_id
1 'polypeptide(L)'
;MSWPIHEVGRNADVFPDTAGRLLQAGSALHLRAAHMHSNGRETTGHLEFGITFFPRGYEPKYSRRGPRTGNGIDLDVVPDRANQELSNYVVLQEHTKIMAFEPHLHAPGVRMCLEAIWGHNIFTLNCVGYDHNWVKQYIYKEDRAPLLPKGTVLRTIAFMDTTDANPNLADPRNWAGGGRRSVSNMFIDLGYSVTMTEEQFQEEMAMRRELLKDRNEYDVGCPLCWAPVPEYDDLASSDDD
;
A
#
# COMPACT_ATOMS: atom_id res chain seq x y z
N MET A 1 -13.82 -10.89 8.49
CA MET A 1 -12.97 -10.44 7.35
C MET A 1 -13.30 -8.97 7.12
N SER A 2 -12.31 -8.08 7.01
CA SER A 2 -12.57 -6.69 6.64
C SER A 2 -12.51 -6.54 5.12
N TRP A 3 -13.47 -5.82 4.57
CA TRP A 3 -13.50 -5.41 3.17
C TRP A 3 -12.66 -4.16 2.97
N PRO A 4 -12.31 -3.83 1.73
CA PRO A 4 -11.57 -2.61 1.45
C PRO A 4 -12.31 -1.38 1.97
N ILE A 5 -11.53 -0.40 2.32
CA ILE A 5 -12.01 0.94 2.64
C ILE A 5 -12.14 1.67 1.31
N HIS A 6 -13.30 2.28 1.05
CA HIS A 6 -13.50 3.19 -0.07
C HIS A 6 -13.47 4.62 0.44
N GLU A 7 -12.86 5.49 -0.30
CA GLU A 7 -12.66 6.88 0.06
C GLU A 7 -13.12 7.81 -1.05
N VAL A 8 -13.20 9.10 -0.75
CA VAL A 8 -13.48 10.12 -1.76
C VAL A 8 -12.38 10.07 -2.82
N GLY A 9 -12.75 9.84 -4.07
CA GLY A 9 -11.81 9.62 -5.18
C GLY A 9 -11.53 8.16 -5.51
N ARG A 10 -11.87 7.23 -4.62
CA ARG A 10 -11.75 5.79 -4.83
C ARG A 10 -13.08 5.09 -4.58
N ASN A 11 -13.74 4.66 -5.63
CA ASN A 11 -15.04 4.01 -5.58
C ASN A 11 -15.05 2.57 -6.11
N ALA A 12 -13.89 2.01 -6.46
CA ALA A 12 -13.75 0.64 -6.94
C ALA A 12 -12.55 -0.05 -6.30
N ASP A 13 -12.70 -1.34 -6.02
CA ASP A 13 -11.63 -2.25 -5.60
C ASP A 13 -11.49 -3.33 -6.67
N VAL A 14 -10.59 -3.09 -7.60
CA VAL A 14 -10.35 -3.99 -8.73
C VAL A 14 -9.31 -5.04 -8.32
N PHE A 15 -9.67 -6.30 -8.49
CA PHE A 15 -8.79 -7.43 -8.24
C PHE A 15 -8.11 -7.85 -9.54
N PRO A 16 -6.83 -8.27 -9.51
CA PRO A 16 -6.24 -8.94 -10.65
C PRO A 16 -6.90 -10.30 -10.87
N ASP A 17 -6.87 -10.79 -12.10
CA ASP A 17 -7.47 -12.09 -12.45
C ASP A 17 -6.86 -13.26 -11.67
N THR A 18 -5.66 -13.07 -11.14
CA THR A 18 -4.93 -14.08 -10.35
C THR A 18 -5.24 -14.08 -8.86
N ALA A 19 -6.02 -13.11 -8.37
CA ALA A 19 -6.32 -13.00 -6.95
C ALA A 19 -7.78 -12.62 -6.69
N GLY A 20 -8.30 -13.01 -5.53
CA GLY A 20 -9.65 -12.69 -5.12
C GLY A 20 -9.82 -12.79 -3.61
N ARG A 21 -11.00 -12.47 -3.13
CA ARG A 21 -11.41 -12.70 -1.74
C ARG A 21 -12.56 -13.66 -1.71
N LEU A 22 -12.46 -14.68 -0.88
CA LEU A 22 -13.56 -15.59 -0.65
C LEU A 22 -14.68 -14.89 0.14
N LEU A 23 -15.85 -14.78 -0.46
CA LEU A 23 -17.07 -14.43 0.24
C LEU A 23 -17.88 -15.72 0.46
N GLN A 24 -17.93 -16.17 1.70
CA GLN A 24 -18.67 -17.39 2.05
C GLN A 24 -20.17 -17.16 1.91
N ALA A 25 -20.88 -18.18 1.42
CA ALA A 25 -22.33 -18.14 1.37
C ALA A 25 -22.91 -17.90 2.77
N GLY A 26 -23.93 -17.07 2.86
CA GLY A 26 -24.56 -16.68 4.12
C GLY A 26 -23.81 -15.64 4.94
N SER A 27 -22.69 -15.09 4.43
CA SER A 27 -22.00 -13.97 5.07
C SER A 27 -22.90 -12.72 5.11
N ALA A 28 -22.90 -12.03 6.24
CA ALA A 28 -23.50 -10.71 6.37
C ALA A 28 -22.45 -9.63 6.05
N LEU A 29 -22.85 -8.62 5.30
CA LEU A 29 -22.06 -7.40 5.10
C LEU A 29 -22.41 -6.40 6.19
N HIS A 30 -21.41 -5.97 6.93
CA HIS A 30 -21.57 -4.97 7.98
C HIS A 30 -20.79 -3.71 7.61
N LEU A 31 -21.51 -2.62 7.39
CA LEU A 31 -20.93 -1.29 7.23
C LEU A 31 -20.52 -0.78 8.62
N ARG A 32 -19.23 -0.74 8.87
CA ARG A 32 -18.71 -0.34 10.18
C ARG A 32 -18.75 1.17 10.40
N ALA A 33 -18.44 1.93 9.37
CA ALA A 33 -18.46 3.39 9.40
C ALA A 33 -18.66 3.93 7.98
N ALA A 34 -19.38 5.03 7.87
CA ALA A 34 -19.45 5.84 6.68
C ALA A 34 -19.26 7.30 7.11
N HIS A 35 -18.35 8.00 6.43
CA HIS A 35 -18.11 9.41 6.63
C HIS A 35 -18.68 10.17 5.43
N MET A 36 -19.53 11.15 5.69
CA MET A 36 -20.12 11.97 4.65
C MET A 36 -19.52 13.38 4.72
N HIS A 37 -18.95 13.80 3.62
CA HIS A 37 -18.43 15.16 3.47
C HIS A 37 -19.54 16.06 2.92
N SER A 38 -20.19 16.82 3.78
CA SER A 38 -21.35 17.65 3.41
C SER A 38 -21.02 19.12 3.20
N ASN A 39 -19.78 19.54 3.42
CA ASN A 39 -19.37 20.96 3.36
C ASN A 39 -20.22 21.87 4.26
N GLY A 40 -20.65 21.37 5.42
CA GLY A 40 -21.49 22.10 6.36
C GLY A 40 -22.95 22.25 5.92
N ARG A 41 -23.40 21.53 4.88
CA ARG A 41 -24.79 21.53 4.41
C ARG A 41 -25.52 20.29 4.93
N GLU A 42 -26.81 20.43 5.19
CA GLU A 42 -27.67 19.27 5.39
C GLU A 42 -27.68 18.42 4.11
N THR A 43 -27.33 17.15 4.25
CA THR A 43 -27.14 16.25 3.10
C THR A 43 -27.75 14.91 3.40
N THR A 44 -28.47 14.37 2.43
CA THR A 44 -28.98 12.99 2.44
C THR A 44 -28.34 12.22 1.30
N GLY A 45 -27.97 10.96 1.56
CA GLY A 45 -27.40 10.07 0.55
C GLY A 45 -27.82 8.64 0.78
N HIS A 46 -27.60 7.81 -0.21
CA HIS A 46 -27.72 6.36 -0.11
C HIS A 46 -26.42 5.72 -0.59
N LEU A 47 -26.18 4.50 -0.18
CA LEU A 47 -24.98 3.74 -0.49
C LEU A 47 -25.36 2.48 -1.25
N GLU A 48 -24.76 2.28 -2.40
CA GLU A 48 -24.93 1.08 -3.23
C GLU A 48 -23.61 0.34 -3.36
N PHE A 49 -23.66 -0.98 -3.30
CA PHE A 49 -22.52 -1.85 -3.49
C PHE A 49 -22.75 -2.76 -4.69
N GLY A 50 -21.88 -2.67 -5.68
CA GLY A 50 -21.76 -3.64 -6.77
C GLY A 50 -20.64 -4.65 -6.45
N ILE A 51 -20.92 -5.94 -6.58
CA ILE A 51 -19.92 -6.99 -6.38
C ILE A 51 -19.87 -7.86 -7.62
N THR A 52 -18.68 -7.97 -8.21
CA THR A 52 -18.40 -8.90 -9.30
C THR A 52 -17.77 -10.16 -8.73
N PHE A 53 -18.27 -11.32 -9.13
CA PHE A 53 -17.79 -12.61 -8.67
C PHE A 53 -17.07 -13.35 -9.79
N PHE A 54 -16.01 -14.05 -9.42
CA PHE A 54 -15.47 -15.10 -10.28
C PHE A 54 -16.47 -16.29 -10.41
N PRO A 55 -16.36 -17.09 -11.47
CA PRO A 55 -17.18 -18.29 -11.60
C PRO A 55 -17.05 -19.20 -10.37
N ARG A 56 -18.11 -19.98 -10.08
CA ARG A 56 -18.04 -20.98 -9.01
C ARG A 56 -16.89 -21.96 -9.23
N GLY A 57 -16.16 -22.27 -8.18
CA GLY A 57 -15.01 -23.16 -8.22
C GLY A 57 -13.72 -22.49 -8.69
N TYR A 58 -13.74 -21.19 -8.95
CA TYR A 58 -12.51 -20.46 -9.19
C TYR A 58 -11.63 -20.43 -7.95
N GLU A 59 -10.39 -20.86 -8.12
CA GLU A 59 -9.35 -20.76 -7.09
C GLU A 59 -8.28 -19.76 -7.55
N PRO A 60 -8.08 -18.66 -6.82
CA PRO A 60 -7.07 -17.68 -7.18
C PRO A 60 -5.66 -18.27 -7.04
N LYS A 61 -4.78 -17.96 -8.00
CA LYS A 61 -3.38 -18.39 -7.99
C LYS A 61 -2.64 -17.88 -6.74
N TYR A 62 -2.94 -16.65 -6.32
CA TYR A 62 -2.25 -16.00 -5.21
C TYR A 62 -3.19 -15.64 -4.07
N SER A 63 -2.65 -15.62 -2.86
CA SER A 63 -3.35 -15.07 -1.70
C SER A 63 -3.27 -13.55 -1.71
N ARG A 64 -4.42 -12.88 -1.69
CA ARG A 64 -4.46 -11.43 -1.54
C ARG A 64 -4.23 -11.02 -0.09
N ARG A 65 -3.26 -10.16 0.13
CA ARG A 65 -3.03 -9.47 1.41
C ARG A 65 -2.97 -7.97 1.18
N GLY A 66 -3.38 -7.18 2.15
CA GLY A 66 -3.09 -5.75 2.17
C GLY A 66 -1.77 -5.54 2.91
N PRO A 67 -0.83 -4.77 2.39
CA PRO A 67 0.26 -4.29 3.22
C PRO A 67 -0.35 -3.47 4.35
N ARG A 68 0.02 -3.77 5.59
CA ARG A 68 -0.33 -2.94 6.74
C ARG A 68 0.88 -2.11 7.10
N THR A 69 1.25 -1.23 6.19
CA THR A 69 2.35 -0.29 6.40
C THR A 69 1.80 1.07 6.80
N GLY A 70 2.39 1.70 7.77
CA GLY A 70 1.98 3.01 8.24
C GLY A 70 1.76 3.08 9.75
N ASN A 71 1.38 4.25 10.22
CA ASN A 71 1.13 4.54 11.63
C ASN A 71 -0.07 5.48 11.80
N GLY A 72 -0.95 5.19 12.72
CA GLY A 72 -2.10 6.01 13.07
C GLY A 72 -2.31 6.13 14.58
N ILE A 73 -1.32 5.74 15.38
CA ILE A 73 -1.46 5.64 16.84
C ILE A 73 -0.37 6.44 17.54
N ASP A 74 0.86 6.29 17.13
CA ASP A 74 2.04 6.85 17.79
C ASP A 74 2.77 7.77 16.79
N LEU A 75 2.31 9.00 16.70
CA LEU A 75 2.78 10.01 15.78
C LEU A 75 3.15 11.29 16.52
N ASP A 76 4.42 11.63 16.45
CA ASP A 76 4.95 12.88 16.99
C ASP A 76 4.98 13.94 15.88
N VAL A 77 3.91 14.70 15.77
CA VAL A 77 3.75 15.79 14.80
C VAL A 77 3.72 17.12 15.55
N VAL A 78 4.70 17.95 15.27
CA VAL A 78 4.87 19.26 15.93
C VAL A 78 3.92 20.28 15.30
N PRO A 79 3.18 21.08 16.07
CA PRO A 79 2.37 22.18 15.55
C PRO A 79 3.20 23.22 14.80
N ASP A 80 2.57 23.95 13.87
CA ASP A 80 3.12 25.06 13.10
C ASP A 80 4.48 24.76 12.42
N ARG A 81 4.58 23.59 11.83
CA ARG A 81 5.80 23.13 11.16
C ARG A 81 5.49 22.43 9.84
N ALA A 82 6.14 22.88 8.77
CA ALA A 82 6.06 22.25 7.45
C ALA A 82 7.07 21.10 7.30
N ASN A 83 6.81 20.24 6.32
CA ASN A 83 7.71 19.21 5.83
C ASN A 83 8.25 18.26 6.91
N GLN A 84 7.39 17.84 7.83
CA GLN A 84 7.75 16.88 8.86
C GLN A 84 7.72 15.47 8.28
N GLU A 85 8.85 14.79 8.29
CA GLU A 85 8.99 13.41 7.81
C GLU A 85 8.69 12.43 8.95
N LEU A 86 7.83 11.46 8.66
CA LEU A 86 7.50 10.33 9.53
C LEU A 86 7.74 9.05 8.75
N SER A 87 8.24 8.02 9.39
CA SER A 87 8.52 6.73 8.76
C SER A 87 7.96 5.55 9.55
N ASN A 88 7.58 4.51 8.83
CA ASN A 88 7.21 3.21 9.38
C ASN A 88 7.91 2.12 8.56
N TYR A 89 8.29 1.03 9.22
CA TYR A 89 9.02 -0.08 8.60
C TYR A 89 8.30 -1.40 8.86
N VAL A 90 8.19 -2.23 7.84
CA VAL A 90 7.62 -3.57 7.92
C VAL A 90 8.50 -4.55 7.16
N VAL A 91 8.86 -5.67 7.79
CA VAL A 91 9.58 -6.75 7.12
C VAL A 91 8.59 -7.70 6.47
N LEU A 92 8.75 -7.97 5.19
CA LEU A 92 7.92 -8.93 4.46
C LEU A 92 8.21 -10.35 4.94
N GLN A 93 7.18 -11.03 5.41
CA GLN A 93 7.28 -12.40 5.90
C GLN A 93 7.13 -13.46 4.80
N GLU A 94 6.66 -13.05 3.62
CA GLU A 94 6.41 -13.88 2.45
C GLU A 94 6.89 -13.14 1.20
N HIS A 95 7.20 -13.85 0.13
CA HIS A 95 7.40 -13.24 -1.18
C HIS A 95 6.16 -12.48 -1.58
N THR A 96 6.33 -11.26 -2.04
CA THR A 96 5.22 -10.32 -2.18
C THR A 96 5.30 -9.57 -3.51
N LYS A 97 4.17 -9.50 -4.20
CA LYS A 97 3.97 -8.63 -5.36
C LYS A 97 3.01 -7.52 -4.95
N ILE A 98 3.48 -6.28 -4.99
CA ILE A 98 2.65 -5.12 -4.63
C ILE A 98 1.82 -4.72 -5.83
N MET A 99 0.51 -4.84 -5.72
CA MET A 99 -0.42 -4.58 -6.81
C MET A 99 -0.93 -3.15 -6.83
N ALA A 100 -1.07 -2.53 -5.67
CA ALA A 100 -1.51 -1.15 -5.55
C ALA A 100 -0.90 -0.45 -4.35
N PHE A 101 -0.61 0.82 -4.52
CA PHE A 101 -0.25 1.77 -3.46
C PHE A 101 -1.38 2.79 -3.32
N GLU A 102 -1.87 2.97 -2.10
CA GLU A 102 -2.93 3.91 -1.80
C GLU A 102 -2.57 4.71 -0.56
N PRO A 103 -1.94 5.89 -0.75
CA PRO A 103 -1.61 6.77 0.35
C PRO A 103 -2.89 7.27 1.01
N HIS A 104 -3.02 6.98 2.29
CA HIS A 104 -4.06 7.51 3.15
C HIS A 104 -3.40 8.27 4.29
N LEU A 105 -3.57 9.57 4.26
CA LEU A 105 -3.16 10.46 5.33
C LEU A 105 -4.38 11.21 5.86
N HIS A 106 -4.25 11.81 7.02
CA HIS A 106 -5.25 12.76 7.50
C HIS A 106 -4.85 14.21 7.17
N ALA A 107 -5.64 15.17 7.61
CA ALA A 107 -5.54 16.58 7.22
C ALA A 107 -4.11 17.18 7.17
N PRO A 108 -3.17 16.84 8.08
CA PRO A 108 -1.80 17.36 7.99
C PRO A 108 -0.97 16.77 6.85
N GLY A 109 -1.40 15.65 6.25
CA GLY A 109 -0.61 14.94 5.25
C GLY A 109 -0.56 15.65 3.91
N VAL A 110 0.62 15.72 3.30
CA VAL A 110 0.84 16.40 2.00
C VAL A 110 1.52 15.50 0.97
N ARG A 111 2.21 14.45 1.38
CA ARG A 111 2.91 13.52 0.48
C ARG A 111 3.16 12.19 1.19
N MET A 112 3.19 11.10 0.43
CA MET A 112 3.56 9.79 0.93
C MET A 112 4.36 9.01 -0.09
N CYS A 113 5.40 8.31 0.39
CA CYS A 113 6.27 7.47 -0.42
C CYS A 113 6.29 6.05 0.12
N LEU A 114 6.54 5.10 -0.78
CA LEU A 114 6.78 3.69 -0.48
C LEU A 114 8.13 3.30 -1.04
N GLU A 115 8.97 2.74 -0.19
CA GLU A 115 10.31 2.24 -0.54
C GLU A 115 10.45 0.77 -0.17
N ALA A 116 11.26 0.06 -0.94
CA ALA A 116 11.72 -1.29 -0.62
C ALA A 116 13.22 -1.25 -0.35
N ILE A 117 13.63 -1.86 0.75
CA ILE A 117 15.03 -1.98 1.15
C ILE A 117 15.41 -3.46 1.07
N TRP A 118 16.37 -3.77 0.21
CA TRP A 118 16.90 -5.12 0.02
C TRP A 118 18.43 -5.08 -0.06
N GLY A 119 19.08 -5.77 0.85
CA GLY A 119 20.55 -5.70 0.97
C GLY A 119 21.01 -4.27 1.23
N HIS A 120 21.84 -3.76 0.37
CA HIS A 120 22.38 -2.39 0.45
C HIS A 120 21.62 -1.37 -0.39
N ASN A 121 20.53 -1.79 -1.05
CA ASN A 121 19.80 -0.96 -1.99
C ASN A 121 18.48 -0.49 -1.40
N ILE A 122 18.14 0.76 -1.71
CA ILE A 122 16.84 1.36 -1.43
C ILE A 122 16.19 1.69 -2.77
N PHE A 123 15.00 1.15 -3.00
CA PHE A 123 14.22 1.36 -4.22
C PHE A 123 12.98 2.17 -3.89
N THR A 124 12.85 3.35 -4.45
CA THR A 124 11.59 4.10 -4.37
C THR A 124 10.58 3.46 -5.32
N LEU A 125 9.56 2.83 -4.78
CA LEU A 125 8.51 2.15 -5.54
C LEU A 125 7.45 3.14 -6.01
N ASN A 126 7.10 4.10 -5.17
CA ASN A 126 6.18 5.19 -5.50
C ASN A 126 6.38 6.36 -4.53
N CYS A 127 6.11 7.59 -5.00
CA CYS A 127 6.15 8.79 -4.16
C CYS A 127 5.22 9.84 -4.76
N VAL A 128 4.16 10.18 -4.04
CA VAL A 128 3.06 10.98 -4.57
C VAL A 128 2.59 12.07 -3.60
N GLY A 129 2.14 13.19 -4.15
CA GLY A 129 1.41 14.19 -3.39
C GLY A 129 0.07 13.63 -2.91
N TYR A 130 -0.40 14.12 -1.78
CA TYR A 130 -1.66 13.72 -1.18
C TYR A 130 -2.66 14.89 -1.21
N ASP A 131 -3.86 14.60 -1.68
CA ASP A 131 -5.01 15.50 -1.60
C ASP A 131 -6.02 14.91 -0.62
N HIS A 132 -6.22 15.57 0.51
CA HIS A 132 -7.14 15.14 1.55
C HIS A 132 -8.59 15.03 1.07
N ASN A 133 -8.96 15.77 0.04
CA ASN A 133 -10.30 15.78 -0.53
C ASN A 133 -10.47 14.82 -1.72
N TRP A 134 -9.38 14.21 -2.20
CA TRP A 134 -9.42 13.31 -3.35
C TRP A 134 -8.33 12.23 -3.27
N VAL A 135 -8.58 11.18 -2.51
CA VAL A 135 -7.66 10.06 -2.33
C VAL A 135 -7.57 9.23 -3.61
N LYS A 136 -6.35 8.88 -4.01
CA LYS A 136 -6.07 8.10 -5.22
C LYS A 136 -5.41 6.79 -4.87
N GLN A 137 -5.83 5.74 -5.56
CA GLN A 137 -5.14 4.46 -5.59
C GLN A 137 -4.29 4.37 -6.86
N TYR A 138 -3.04 4.01 -6.70
CA TYR A 138 -2.08 3.79 -7.80
C TYR A 138 -1.93 2.29 -8.01
N ILE A 139 -2.55 1.79 -9.09
CA ILE A 139 -2.52 0.38 -9.45
C ILE A 139 -1.35 0.17 -10.40
N TYR A 140 -0.45 -0.75 -10.04
CA TYR A 140 0.65 -1.14 -10.90
C TYR A 140 0.13 -2.05 -12.02
N LYS A 141 0.68 -1.90 -13.22
CA LYS A 141 0.51 -2.93 -14.24
C LYS A 141 1.09 -4.24 -13.74
N GLU A 142 0.45 -5.35 -14.05
CA GLU A 142 0.84 -6.65 -13.51
C GLU A 142 2.30 -7.02 -13.82
N ASP A 143 2.74 -6.69 -15.05
CA ASP A 143 4.11 -6.89 -15.50
C ASP A 143 5.14 -5.92 -14.90
N ARG A 144 4.71 -4.89 -14.18
CA ARG A 144 5.55 -3.85 -13.55
C ARG A 144 5.34 -3.75 -12.05
N ALA A 145 4.41 -4.52 -11.51
CA ALA A 145 4.13 -4.54 -10.07
C ALA A 145 5.40 -4.95 -9.31
N PRO A 146 5.79 -4.22 -8.25
CA PRO A 146 6.97 -4.55 -7.47
C PRO A 146 6.94 -6.00 -6.97
N LEU A 147 7.97 -6.77 -7.33
CA LEU A 147 8.14 -8.18 -7.02
C LEU A 147 9.27 -8.33 -6.02
N LEU A 148 8.92 -8.50 -4.77
CA LEU A 148 9.81 -8.36 -3.63
C LEU A 148 10.02 -9.69 -2.93
N PRO A 149 11.28 -10.10 -2.69
CA PRO A 149 11.58 -11.31 -1.94
C PRO A 149 11.17 -11.19 -0.47
N LYS A 150 10.89 -12.33 0.15
CA LYS A 150 10.77 -12.46 1.61
C LYS A 150 12.00 -11.82 2.29
N GLY A 151 11.79 -11.12 3.38
CA GLY A 151 12.86 -10.41 4.10
C GLY A 151 13.08 -8.96 3.63
N THR A 152 12.50 -8.56 2.51
CA THR A 152 12.51 -7.13 2.11
C THR A 152 11.89 -6.28 3.21
N VAL A 153 12.51 -5.15 3.52
CA VAL A 153 11.93 -4.14 4.41
C VAL A 153 11.18 -3.13 3.56
N LEU A 154 9.87 -3.00 3.78
CA LEU A 154 9.10 -1.89 3.26
C LEU A 154 9.21 -0.70 4.20
N ARG A 155 9.56 0.45 3.66
CA ARG A 155 9.52 1.74 4.36
C ARG A 155 8.41 2.59 3.77
N THR A 156 7.49 3.01 4.61
CA THR A 156 6.47 4.01 4.27
C THR A 156 6.88 5.33 4.88
N ILE A 157 6.92 6.38 4.06
CA ILE A 157 7.33 7.72 4.46
C ILE A 157 6.15 8.65 4.23
N ALA A 158 5.77 9.40 5.26
CA ALA A 158 4.77 10.44 5.17
C ALA A 158 5.41 11.82 5.43
N PHE A 159 4.91 12.81 4.74
CA PHE A 159 5.27 14.21 4.97
C PHE A 159 4.04 14.98 5.43
N MET A 160 4.18 15.64 6.57
CA MET A 160 3.11 16.41 7.20
C MET A 160 3.43 17.90 7.14
N ASP A 161 2.39 18.70 6.95
CA ASP A 161 2.44 20.16 7.06
C ASP A 161 1.36 20.61 8.03
N THR A 162 1.79 21.17 9.16
CA THR A 162 0.91 21.66 10.21
C THR A 162 0.90 23.19 10.29
N THR A 163 1.35 23.89 9.24
CA THR A 163 1.31 25.34 9.17
C THR A 163 -0.05 25.86 8.69
N ASP A 164 -0.27 27.15 8.79
CA ASP A 164 -1.44 27.86 8.27
C ASP A 164 -1.54 27.85 6.74
N ALA A 165 -0.44 27.47 6.05
CA ALA A 165 -0.46 27.26 4.60
C ALA A 165 -1.23 25.98 4.19
N ASN A 166 -1.46 25.06 5.11
CA ASN A 166 -2.24 23.86 4.83
C ASN A 166 -3.75 24.12 5.01
N PRO A 167 -4.54 24.22 3.93
CA PRO A 167 -5.96 24.59 4.01
C PRO A 167 -6.84 23.50 4.64
N ASN A 168 -6.31 22.30 4.87
CA ASN A 168 -7.07 21.18 5.45
C ASN A 168 -7.07 21.19 6.98
N LEU A 169 -6.25 22.06 7.60
CA LEU A 169 -6.20 22.19 9.06
C LEU A 169 -7.28 23.15 9.57
N ALA A 170 -7.94 22.75 10.65
CA ALA A 170 -8.90 23.61 11.31
C ALA A 170 -8.22 24.77 12.07
N ASP A 171 -7.15 24.48 12.77
CA ASP A 171 -6.29 25.45 13.48
C ASP A 171 -4.88 24.87 13.62
N PRO A 172 -3.87 25.42 12.94
CA PRO A 172 -2.49 24.93 12.97
C PRO A 172 -1.81 25.03 14.33
N ARG A 173 -2.33 25.86 15.22
CA ARG A 173 -1.80 26.02 16.59
C ARG A 173 -2.21 24.88 17.52
N ASN A 174 -3.25 24.14 17.14
CA ASN A 174 -3.74 23.04 17.95
C ASN A 174 -2.92 21.78 17.71
N TRP A 175 -2.40 21.23 18.80
CA TRP A 175 -1.82 19.90 18.75
C TRP A 175 -2.89 18.85 18.45
N ALA A 176 -2.57 17.92 17.53
CA ALA A 176 -3.40 16.77 17.25
C ALA A 176 -2.58 15.50 17.38
N GLY A 177 -3.08 14.55 18.17
CA GLY A 177 -2.51 13.20 18.28
C GLY A 177 -2.89 12.28 17.11
N GLY A 178 -2.35 11.08 17.11
CA GLY A 178 -2.78 10.00 16.23
C GLY A 178 -4.24 9.62 16.46
N GLY A 179 -4.94 9.17 15.44
CA GLY A 179 -6.31 8.72 15.61
C GLY A 179 -7.10 8.57 14.32
N ARG A 180 -8.38 8.23 14.46
CA ARG A 180 -9.28 7.90 13.36
C ARG A 180 -10.04 9.10 12.78
N ARG A 181 -10.02 10.24 13.44
CA ARG A 181 -10.67 11.44 12.92
C ARG A 181 -9.81 12.07 11.85
N SER A 182 -10.39 12.59 10.80
CA SER A 182 -9.69 13.23 9.69
C SER A 182 -8.82 14.43 10.09
N VAL A 183 -9.09 15.04 11.24
CA VAL A 183 -8.29 16.13 11.83
C VAL A 183 -7.14 15.65 12.71
N SER A 184 -7.06 14.37 13.03
CA SER A 184 -5.94 13.75 13.74
C SER A 184 -4.82 13.36 12.79
N ASN A 185 -3.71 12.85 13.33
CA ASN A 185 -2.57 12.42 12.52
C ASN A 185 -2.70 10.93 12.15
N MET A 186 -2.45 10.63 10.90
CA MET A 186 -2.39 9.25 10.39
C MET A 186 -1.63 9.21 9.07
N PHE A 187 -0.89 8.12 8.83
CA PHE A 187 -0.46 7.73 7.50
C PHE A 187 -0.48 6.21 7.39
N ILE A 188 -1.17 5.68 6.41
CA ILE A 188 -1.32 4.25 6.16
C ILE A 188 -1.38 4.02 4.66
N ASP A 189 -0.73 2.96 4.17
CA ASP A 189 -0.96 2.44 2.84
C ASP A 189 -2.19 1.53 2.86
N LEU A 190 -3.24 1.92 2.17
CA LEU A 190 -4.47 1.14 2.00
C LEU A 190 -4.49 0.35 0.68
N GLY A 191 -3.39 0.33 -0.05
CA GLY A 191 -3.20 -0.51 -1.22
C GLY A 191 -3.29 -2.00 -0.90
N TYR A 192 -2.89 -2.82 -1.83
CA TYR A 192 -2.89 -4.27 -1.62
C TYR A 192 -1.75 -4.96 -2.35
N SER A 193 -1.43 -6.15 -1.86
CA SER A 193 -0.43 -7.04 -2.43
C SER A 193 -0.97 -8.47 -2.54
N VAL A 194 -0.27 -9.29 -3.28
CA VAL A 194 -0.43 -10.74 -3.26
C VAL A 194 0.83 -11.37 -2.69
N THR A 195 0.66 -12.46 -1.94
CA THR A 195 1.76 -13.25 -1.41
C THR A 195 1.90 -14.56 -2.19
N MET A 196 3.12 -15.06 -2.24
CA MET A 196 3.50 -16.19 -3.08
C MET A 196 4.35 -17.18 -2.31
N THR A 197 4.29 -18.45 -2.72
CA THR A 197 5.29 -19.46 -2.35
C THR A 197 6.62 -19.17 -3.04
N GLU A 198 7.69 -19.85 -2.64
CA GLU A 198 8.99 -19.74 -3.29
C GLU A 198 8.90 -20.09 -4.78
N GLU A 199 8.22 -21.20 -5.13
CA GLU A 199 8.07 -21.66 -6.50
C GLU A 199 7.32 -20.61 -7.35
N GLN A 200 6.22 -20.06 -6.84
CA GLN A 200 5.44 -19.01 -7.50
C GLN A 200 6.27 -17.74 -7.72
N PHE A 201 7.10 -17.39 -6.74
CA PHE A 201 7.98 -16.23 -6.83
C PHE A 201 9.06 -16.42 -7.90
N GLN A 202 9.67 -17.61 -7.96
CA GLN A 202 10.65 -17.95 -9.00
C GLN A 202 10.03 -17.93 -10.40
N GLU A 203 8.81 -18.45 -10.57
CA GLU A 203 8.06 -18.37 -11.83
C GLU A 203 7.81 -16.92 -12.25
N GLU A 204 7.36 -16.06 -11.33
CA GLU A 204 7.12 -14.63 -11.61
C GLU A 204 8.42 -13.90 -11.99
N MET A 205 9.53 -14.20 -11.32
CA MET A 205 10.84 -13.65 -11.68
C MET A 205 11.28 -14.08 -13.07
N ALA A 206 11.11 -15.37 -13.40
CA ALA A 206 11.46 -15.89 -14.72
C ALA A 206 10.63 -15.21 -15.81
N MET A 207 9.32 -15.09 -15.62
CA MET A 207 8.43 -14.35 -16.53
C MET A 207 8.85 -12.88 -16.67
N ARG A 208 9.21 -12.23 -15.59
CA ARG A 208 9.65 -10.83 -15.58
C ARG A 208 10.96 -10.64 -16.36
N ARG A 209 11.94 -11.53 -16.16
CA ARG A 209 13.21 -11.52 -16.91
C ARG A 209 12.98 -11.71 -18.40
N GLU A 210 12.13 -12.67 -18.77
CA GLU A 210 11.80 -12.94 -20.17
C GLU A 210 11.12 -11.73 -20.83
N LEU A 211 10.18 -11.10 -20.13
CA LEU A 211 9.48 -9.91 -20.60
C LEU A 211 10.44 -8.73 -20.85
N LEU A 212 11.47 -8.61 -20.04
CA LEU A 212 12.38 -7.45 -20.03
C LEU A 212 13.68 -7.68 -20.80
N LYS A 213 13.97 -8.90 -21.26
CA LYS A 213 15.27 -9.27 -21.86
C LYS A 213 15.66 -8.41 -23.06
N ASP A 214 14.68 -8.01 -23.85
CA ASP A 214 14.89 -7.20 -25.05
C ASP A 214 14.66 -5.69 -24.81
N ARG A 215 14.34 -5.33 -23.57
CA ARG A 215 14.13 -3.95 -23.15
C ARG A 215 15.37 -3.50 -22.39
N ASN A 216 16.00 -2.46 -22.86
CA ASN A 216 17.13 -1.82 -22.17
C ASN A 216 16.61 -1.04 -20.94
N GLU A 217 15.71 -1.64 -20.16
CA GLU A 217 15.03 -1.03 -19.03
C GLU A 217 15.39 -1.73 -17.72
N TYR A 218 15.70 -0.97 -16.71
CA TYR A 218 15.95 -1.44 -15.37
C TYR A 218 14.63 -1.57 -14.60
N ASP A 219 14.32 -2.75 -14.08
CA ASP A 219 13.14 -2.98 -13.23
C ASP A 219 13.47 -2.71 -11.77
N VAL A 220 13.22 -1.49 -11.33
CA VAL A 220 13.47 -1.03 -9.97
C VAL A 220 12.66 -1.80 -8.93
N GLY A 221 11.51 -2.34 -9.33
CA GLY A 221 10.62 -3.08 -8.44
C GLY A 221 10.96 -4.55 -8.25
N CYS A 222 12.03 -5.06 -8.87
CA CYS A 222 12.42 -6.47 -8.76
C CYS A 222 13.91 -6.63 -8.45
N PRO A 223 14.32 -6.53 -7.18
CA PRO A 223 15.73 -6.54 -6.80
C PRO A 223 16.50 -7.80 -7.20
N LEU A 224 15.80 -8.94 -7.34
CA LEU A 224 16.44 -10.19 -7.76
C LEU A 224 16.29 -10.51 -9.25
N CYS A 225 15.53 -9.71 -10.03
CA CYS A 225 15.35 -9.99 -11.44
C CYS A 225 16.64 -9.83 -12.26
N TRP A 226 17.58 -9.02 -11.82
CA TRP A 226 18.81 -8.70 -12.54
C TRP A 226 20.07 -9.24 -11.87
N ALA A 227 20.01 -9.54 -10.58
CA ALA A 227 21.10 -10.22 -9.92
C ALA A 227 21.22 -11.64 -10.50
N PRO A 228 22.43 -12.15 -10.81
CA PRO A 228 22.62 -13.57 -10.81
C PRO A 228 22.10 -14.05 -9.46
N VAL A 229 21.13 -14.96 -9.45
CA VAL A 229 20.64 -15.56 -8.21
C VAL A 229 21.89 -16.22 -7.60
N PRO A 230 22.44 -15.74 -6.47
CA PRO A 230 23.32 -16.59 -5.71
C PRO A 230 22.45 -17.80 -5.41
N GLU A 231 22.91 -18.99 -5.71
CA GLU A 231 22.27 -20.18 -5.21
C GLU A 231 22.19 -19.96 -3.71
N TYR A 232 20.99 -19.98 -3.14
CA TYR A 232 20.74 -19.69 -1.72
C TYR A 232 21.58 -20.59 -0.81
N ASP A 233 22.03 -21.72 -1.33
CA ASP A 233 22.92 -22.68 -0.67
C ASP A 233 24.36 -22.12 -0.48
N ASP A 234 24.80 -21.16 -1.28
CA ASP A 234 26.14 -20.56 -1.13
C ASP A 234 26.21 -19.55 0.03
N LEU A 235 25.07 -19.02 0.47
CA LEU A 235 25.01 -18.10 1.62
C LEU A 235 24.86 -18.84 2.95
N ALA A 236 24.38 -20.08 2.94
CA ALA A 236 24.25 -20.91 4.12
C ALA A 236 25.58 -21.63 4.50
N SER A 237 26.53 -21.68 3.59
CA SER A 237 27.81 -22.33 3.80
C SER A 237 28.95 -21.42 4.28
N SER A 238 28.71 -20.12 4.45
CA SER A 238 29.75 -19.16 4.88
C SER A 238 29.76 -18.85 6.37
N ASP A 239 28.94 -19.50 7.19
CA ASP A 239 28.87 -19.26 8.63
C ASP A 239 29.63 -20.35 9.50
N ASP A 240 30.42 -21.20 8.88
CA ASP A 240 31.25 -22.20 9.58
C ASP A 240 32.76 -22.03 9.26
N ASP A 241 33.37 -20.86 9.64
CA ASP A 241 34.80 -20.74 9.85
C ASP A 241 35.13 -19.72 10.98
#